data_1cefabe890d32c631bb7eb0dd45f31c2
#
_entry.id   1cefabe890d32c631bb7eb0dd45f31c2
#
_cell.length_a   1.000
_cell.length_b   1.000
_cell.length_c   1.000
_cell.angle_alpha   90.00
_cell.angle_beta   90.00
_cell.angle_gamma   90.00
#
_symmetry.space_group_name_H-M   'P 1'
#
loop_
_entity.id
_entity.type
_entity.pdbx_description
1 polymer ?
#
loop_
_entity_poly.entity_id
_entity_poly.type
_entity_poly.pdbx_seq_one_letter_code
_entity_poly.pdbx_strand_id
1 'polypeptide(L)'
;MSTYKHFGNQPDVLKHLVLCEILQNENPSTYIETNSACAIYQMEHTPEQQYGIYHFLERANDENGLKDSMYYKLEKSEMLKGNYLGSPGLAMNVLKGVNDFIFFDIEKSALDNVSSYAGQIKIHSDVRLLFKRND
;
A
#
# COMPACT_ATOMS: atom_id res chain seq x y z
N MET A 1 -6.39 -1.48 -16.99
CA MET A 1 -6.41 -2.54 -15.96
C MET A 1 -4.99 -2.98 -15.63
N SER A 2 -4.68 -3.08 -14.36
CA SER A 2 -3.32 -3.47 -13.94
C SER A 2 -3.06 -4.95 -14.18
N THR A 3 -1.82 -5.29 -14.58
CA THR A 3 -1.37 -6.68 -14.67
C THR A 3 -0.86 -7.23 -13.35
N TYR A 4 -0.79 -6.41 -12.31
CA TYR A 4 -0.34 -6.87 -11.00
C TYR A 4 -1.41 -7.72 -10.33
N LYS A 5 -1.09 -9.01 -10.12
CA LYS A 5 -2.05 -9.99 -9.59
C LYS A 5 -1.58 -10.67 -8.29
N HIS A 6 -0.30 -10.54 -7.95
CA HIS A 6 0.29 -11.22 -6.81
C HIS A 6 0.45 -10.26 -5.63
N PHE A 7 -0.68 -9.83 -5.09
CA PHE A 7 -0.71 -8.96 -3.92
C PHE A 7 -1.33 -9.70 -2.74
N GLY A 8 -0.98 -9.26 -1.53
CA GLY A 8 -1.56 -9.84 -0.32
C GLY A 8 -1.03 -11.22 0.05
N ASN A 9 0.05 -11.68 -0.57
CA ASN A 9 0.72 -12.93 -0.21
C ASN A 9 1.62 -12.72 1.02
N GLN A 10 2.19 -13.81 1.56
CA GLN A 10 3.02 -13.72 2.76
C GLN A 10 4.20 -12.73 2.65
N PRO A 11 5.03 -12.77 1.59
CA PRO A 11 6.11 -11.78 1.47
C PRO A 11 5.59 -10.34 1.41
N ASP A 12 4.47 -10.13 0.77
CA ASP A 12 3.86 -8.80 0.64
C ASP A 12 3.42 -8.27 2.01
N VAL A 13 2.78 -9.11 2.80
CA VAL A 13 2.35 -8.77 4.17
C VAL A 13 3.54 -8.38 5.04
N LEU A 14 4.59 -9.20 5.03
CA LEU A 14 5.78 -8.92 5.84
C LEU A 14 6.45 -7.63 5.41
N LYS A 15 6.62 -7.45 4.11
CA LYS A 15 7.24 -6.24 3.54
C LYS A 15 6.46 -4.99 3.94
N HIS A 16 5.16 -5.02 3.84
CA HIS A 16 4.32 -3.84 4.11
C HIS A 16 4.16 -3.57 5.60
N LEU A 17 4.15 -4.62 6.43
CA LEU A 17 4.16 -4.44 7.88
C LEU A 17 5.40 -3.68 8.32
N VAL A 18 6.57 -4.11 7.81
CA VAL A 18 7.85 -3.45 8.11
C VAL A 18 7.87 -2.03 7.54
N LEU A 19 7.37 -1.85 6.32
CA LEU A 19 7.31 -0.52 5.69
C LEU A 19 6.53 0.46 6.57
N CYS A 20 5.35 0.07 7.03
CA CYS A 20 4.53 0.95 7.87
C CYS A 20 5.23 1.30 9.18
N GLU A 21 5.92 0.35 9.80
CA GLU A 21 6.66 0.61 11.03
C GLU A 21 7.81 1.62 10.79
N ILE A 22 8.53 1.47 9.69
CA ILE A 22 9.59 2.41 9.34
C ILE A 22 9.01 3.80 9.09
N LEU A 23 7.95 3.90 8.28
CA LEU A 23 7.37 5.18 7.91
C LEU A 23 6.77 5.93 9.10
N GLN A 24 6.23 5.21 10.08
CA GLN A 24 5.71 5.84 11.29
C GLN A 24 6.80 6.55 12.10
N ASN A 25 8.02 6.05 12.04
CA ASN A 25 9.14 6.55 12.83
C ASN A 25 10.01 7.54 12.06
N GLU A 26 9.73 7.76 10.77
CA GLU A 26 10.45 8.69 9.94
C GLU A 26 9.60 9.92 9.66
N ASN A 27 10.27 11.02 9.31
CA ASN A 27 9.57 12.25 8.94
C ASN A 27 10.20 12.85 7.70
N PRO A 28 10.14 12.15 6.56
CA PRO A 28 10.77 12.62 5.34
C PRO A 28 10.01 13.79 4.73
N SER A 29 10.73 14.64 3.98
CA SER A 29 10.09 15.68 3.18
C SER A 29 9.66 15.14 1.82
N THR A 30 10.30 14.07 1.33
CA THR A 30 10.01 13.46 0.04
C THR A 30 10.01 11.93 0.19
N TYR A 31 9.01 11.28 -0.41
CA TYR A 31 8.91 9.83 -0.45
C TYR A 31 8.91 9.36 -1.90
N ILE A 32 9.77 8.41 -2.22
CA ILE A 32 9.95 7.92 -3.59
C ILE A 32 9.82 6.40 -3.64
N GLU A 33 9.03 5.88 -4.60
CA GLU A 33 9.01 4.46 -4.93
C GLU A 33 9.37 4.28 -6.40
N THR A 34 10.33 3.41 -6.66
CA THR A 34 10.83 3.20 -8.03
C THR A 34 10.05 2.14 -8.81
N ASN A 35 9.27 1.32 -8.13
CA ASN A 35 8.39 0.32 -8.73
C ASN A 35 7.12 0.29 -7.89
N SER A 36 6.27 1.30 -8.08
CA SER A 36 5.19 1.56 -7.15
C SER A 36 4.05 0.54 -7.20
N ALA A 37 3.74 0.01 -8.37
CA ALA A 37 2.52 -0.74 -8.63
C ALA A 37 1.29 0.09 -8.22
N CYS A 38 0.23 -0.54 -7.78
CA CYS A 38 -1.03 0.16 -7.45
C CYS A 38 -1.08 0.61 -5.99
N ALA A 39 -1.84 1.66 -5.73
CA ALA A 39 -2.12 2.10 -4.37
C ALA A 39 -3.19 1.24 -3.70
N ILE A 40 -4.15 0.77 -4.49
CA ILE A 40 -5.27 0.00 -3.97
C ILE A 40 -5.65 -1.09 -4.98
N TYR A 41 -5.98 -2.27 -4.45
CA TYR A 41 -6.41 -3.42 -5.24
C TYR A 41 -7.77 -3.89 -4.74
N GLN A 42 -8.55 -4.46 -5.65
CA GLN A 42 -9.77 -5.16 -5.26
C GLN A 42 -9.38 -6.56 -4.78
N MET A 43 -9.87 -6.96 -3.60
CA MET A 43 -9.54 -8.27 -3.04
C MET A 43 -10.13 -9.41 -3.86
N GLU A 44 -9.36 -10.48 -3.92
CA GLU A 44 -9.76 -11.77 -4.45
C GLU A 44 -9.52 -12.79 -3.33
N HIS A 45 -9.95 -14.02 -3.50
CA HIS A 45 -9.70 -15.08 -2.53
C HIS A 45 -8.77 -16.13 -3.13
N THR A 46 -7.57 -15.70 -3.52
CA THR A 46 -6.57 -16.62 -4.02
C THR A 46 -5.93 -17.39 -2.86
N PRO A 47 -5.35 -18.59 -3.12
CA PRO A 47 -4.61 -19.29 -2.07
C PRO A 47 -3.47 -18.46 -1.47
N GLU A 48 -2.80 -17.66 -2.29
CA GLU A 48 -1.73 -16.77 -1.82
C GLU A 48 -2.25 -15.78 -0.78
N GLN A 49 -3.42 -15.20 -1.02
CA GLN A 49 -4.04 -14.26 -0.11
C GLN A 49 -4.56 -14.94 1.14
N GLN A 50 -5.09 -16.15 1.02
CA GLN A 50 -5.57 -16.91 2.16
C GLN A 50 -4.45 -17.16 3.18
N TYR A 51 -3.25 -17.52 2.71
CA TYR A 51 -2.10 -17.73 3.58
C TYR A 51 -1.33 -16.45 3.88
N GLY A 52 -1.65 -15.36 3.22
CA GLY A 52 -1.06 -14.04 3.43
C GLY A 52 -1.94 -13.15 4.27
N ILE A 53 -2.60 -12.18 3.62
CA ILE A 53 -3.33 -11.11 4.33
C ILE A 53 -4.49 -11.64 5.18
N TYR A 54 -5.25 -12.64 4.70
CA TYR A 54 -6.37 -13.15 5.49
C TYR A 54 -5.88 -13.82 6.76
N HIS A 55 -4.82 -14.65 6.64
CA HIS A 55 -4.23 -15.31 7.80
C HIS A 55 -3.64 -14.29 8.79
N PHE A 56 -2.95 -13.26 8.26
CA PHE A 56 -2.39 -12.19 9.07
C PHE A 56 -3.47 -11.48 9.89
N LEU A 57 -4.56 -11.08 9.25
CA LEU A 57 -5.63 -10.35 9.94
C LEU A 57 -6.27 -11.20 11.04
N GLU A 58 -6.44 -12.49 10.77
CA GLU A 58 -7.00 -13.41 11.74
C GLU A 58 -6.08 -13.57 12.96
N ARG A 59 -4.79 -13.80 12.71
CA ARG A 59 -3.81 -14.01 13.79
C ARG A 59 -3.53 -12.72 14.55
N ALA A 60 -3.45 -11.60 13.85
CA ALA A 60 -3.14 -10.31 14.48
C ALA A 60 -4.22 -9.88 15.44
N ASN A 61 -5.46 -10.30 15.22
CA ASN A 61 -6.57 -9.97 16.12
C ASN A 61 -6.33 -10.48 17.54
N ASP A 62 -5.56 -11.57 17.69
CA ASP A 62 -5.26 -12.20 18.98
C ASP A 62 -3.90 -11.76 19.54
N GLU A 63 -3.17 -10.89 18.84
CA GLU A 63 -1.82 -10.45 19.23
C GLU A 63 -1.81 -8.93 19.40
N ASN A 64 -1.70 -8.45 20.64
CA ASN A 64 -1.81 -7.03 20.95
C ASN A 64 -0.84 -6.15 20.15
N GLY A 65 0.40 -6.56 20.00
CA GLY A 65 1.39 -5.79 19.25
C GLY A 65 1.03 -5.63 17.78
N LEU A 66 0.59 -6.71 17.14
CA LEU A 66 0.19 -6.69 15.74
C LEU A 66 -1.13 -5.96 15.54
N LYS A 67 -2.06 -6.14 16.46
CA LYS A 67 -3.37 -5.49 16.42
C LYS A 67 -3.25 -3.97 16.49
N ASP A 68 -2.26 -3.46 17.16
CA ASP A 68 -2.02 -2.04 17.30
C ASP A 68 -1.17 -1.46 16.17
N SER A 69 -0.63 -2.31 15.28
CA SER A 69 0.21 -1.84 14.18
C SER A 69 -0.60 -1.03 13.18
N MET A 70 0.05 -0.05 12.56
CA MET A 70 -0.59 0.79 11.53
C MET A 70 -1.01 -0.05 10.33
N TYR A 71 -0.18 -1.01 9.93
CA TYR A 71 -0.52 -1.89 8.82
C TYR A 71 -1.83 -2.66 9.07
N TYR A 72 -1.96 -3.25 10.25
CA TYR A 72 -3.19 -3.97 10.60
C TYR A 72 -4.41 -3.06 10.54
N LYS A 73 -4.31 -1.86 11.13
CA LYS A 73 -5.44 -0.93 11.19
C LYS A 73 -5.88 -0.49 9.81
N LEU A 74 -4.91 -0.15 8.95
CA LEU A 74 -5.19 0.32 7.59
C LEU A 74 -5.79 -0.79 6.73
N GLU A 75 -5.18 -1.98 6.74
CA GLU A 75 -5.66 -3.08 5.90
C GLU A 75 -6.99 -3.63 6.38
N LYS A 76 -7.20 -3.70 7.68
CA LYS A 76 -8.48 -4.14 8.22
C LYS A 76 -9.60 -3.22 7.77
N SER A 77 -9.37 -1.93 7.81
CA SER A 77 -10.35 -0.94 7.36
C SER A 77 -10.67 -1.09 5.88
N GLU A 78 -9.66 -1.27 5.03
CA GLU A 78 -9.87 -1.44 3.60
C GLU A 78 -10.48 -2.79 3.25
N MET A 79 -10.12 -3.83 3.98
CA MET A 79 -10.68 -5.17 3.75
C MET A 79 -12.18 -5.21 4.00
N LEU A 80 -12.70 -4.39 4.91
CA LEU A 80 -14.15 -4.27 5.11
C LEU A 80 -14.86 -3.72 3.88
N LYS A 81 -14.13 -3.01 3.02
CA LYS A 81 -14.63 -2.49 1.75
C LYS A 81 -14.32 -3.41 0.56
N GLY A 82 -13.68 -4.54 0.81
CA GLY A 82 -13.25 -5.46 -0.23
C GLY A 82 -11.97 -5.04 -0.94
N ASN A 83 -11.15 -4.20 -0.31
CA ASN A 83 -9.94 -3.64 -0.91
C ASN A 83 -8.69 -4.03 -0.12
N TYR A 84 -7.53 -3.90 -0.77
CA TYR A 84 -6.22 -4.12 -0.18
C TYR A 84 -5.28 -2.99 -0.60
N LEU A 85 -4.55 -2.41 0.35
CA LEU A 85 -3.64 -1.31 0.04
C LEU A 85 -2.28 -1.83 -0.39
N GLY A 86 -1.77 -1.30 -1.50
CA GLY A 86 -0.38 -1.48 -1.90
C GLY A 86 0.51 -0.47 -1.19
N SER A 87 1.81 -0.54 -1.45
CA SER A 87 2.77 0.34 -0.77
C SER A 87 2.50 1.84 -0.98
N PRO A 88 2.13 2.32 -2.19
CA PRO A 88 1.78 3.73 -2.32
C PRO A 88 0.59 4.14 -1.46
N GLY A 89 -0.43 3.30 -1.40
CA GLY A 89 -1.61 3.57 -0.57
C GLY A 89 -1.26 3.64 0.91
N LEU A 90 -0.43 2.72 1.38
CA LEU A 90 0.04 2.72 2.77
C LEU A 90 0.87 3.96 3.06
N ALA A 91 1.82 4.29 2.19
CA ALA A 91 2.68 5.45 2.39
C ALA A 91 1.87 6.75 2.45
N MET A 92 0.92 6.93 1.55
CA MET A 92 0.09 8.13 1.53
C MET A 92 -0.81 8.25 2.76
N ASN A 93 -1.19 7.13 3.39
CA ASN A 93 -1.95 7.16 4.62
C ASN A 93 -1.09 7.40 5.86
N VAL A 94 0.14 6.89 5.87
CA VAL A 94 1.02 7.00 7.04
C VAL A 94 1.77 8.32 7.06
N LEU A 95 2.28 8.77 5.90
CA LEU A 95 3.12 9.97 5.80
C LEU A 95 2.28 11.21 5.49
N LYS A 96 1.63 11.75 6.50
CA LYS A 96 0.74 12.90 6.30
C LYS A 96 1.47 14.24 6.23
N GLY A 97 2.69 14.31 6.73
CA GLY A 97 3.47 15.55 6.74
C GLY A 97 4.47 15.69 5.60
N VAL A 98 4.51 14.75 4.67
CA VAL A 98 5.46 14.78 3.57
C VAL A 98 5.02 15.80 2.51
N ASN A 99 5.99 16.49 1.89
CA ASN A 99 5.71 17.50 0.88
C ASN A 99 5.44 16.88 -0.49
N ASP A 100 6.24 15.87 -0.85
CA ASP A 100 6.20 15.27 -2.18
C ASP A 100 6.15 13.75 -2.11
N PHE A 101 5.27 13.16 -2.90
CA PHE A 101 5.30 11.73 -3.23
C PHE A 101 5.69 11.60 -4.69
N ILE A 102 6.64 10.73 -5.00
CA ILE A 102 7.07 10.47 -6.37
C ILE A 102 6.99 8.96 -6.62
N PHE A 103 6.17 8.58 -7.58
CA PHE A 103 5.95 7.16 -7.89
C PHE A 103 6.35 6.89 -9.34
N PHE A 104 7.19 5.89 -9.52
CA PHE A 104 7.62 5.41 -10.84
C PHE A 104 7.02 4.03 -11.09
N ASP A 105 6.55 3.80 -12.30
CA ASP A 105 6.16 2.46 -12.74
C ASP A 105 6.21 2.38 -14.26
N ILE A 106 6.36 1.17 -14.78
CA ILE A 106 6.33 0.91 -16.22
C ILE A 106 4.92 0.71 -16.74
N GLU A 107 3.96 0.59 -15.83
CA GLU A 107 2.56 0.33 -16.16
C GLU A 107 1.72 1.56 -15.86
N LYS A 108 1.22 2.19 -16.93
CA LYS A 108 0.44 3.42 -16.80
C LYS A 108 -0.82 3.21 -15.97
N SER A 109 -1.47 2.05 -16.11
CA SER A 109 -2.68 1.76 -15.34
C SER A 109 -2.43 1.73 -13.84
N ALA A 110 -1.24 1.30 -13.42
CA ALA A 110 -0.85 1.34 -12.01
C ALA A 110 -0.72 2.78 -11.53
N LEU A 111 -0.07 3.64 -12.31
CA LEU A 111 0.07 5.05 -11.97
C LEU A 111 -1.29 5.77 -11.94
N ASP A 112 -2.20 5.42 -12.86
CA ASP A 112 -3.55 5.97 -12.86
C ASP A 112 -4.30 5.56 -11.59
N ASN A 113 -4.10 4.33 -11.12
CA ASN A 113 -4.66 3.85 -9.87
C ASN A 113 -4.14 4.66 -8.68
N VAL A 114 -2.84 4.92 -8.64
CA VAL A 114 -2.23 5.75 -7.57
C VAL A 114 -2.81 7.16 -7.59
N SER A 115 -2.92 7.76 -8.77
CA SER A 115 -3.48 9.11 -8.92
C SER A 115 -4.94 9.18 -8.44
N SER A 116 -5.74 8.20 -8.84
CA SER A 116 -7.14 8.12 -8.45
C SER A 116 -7.29 7.98 -6.94
N TYR A 117 -6.48 7.11 -6.34
CA TYR A 117 -6.53 6.90 -4.90
C TYR A 117 -6.10 8.14 -4.12
N ALA A 118 -5.05 8.83 -4.58
CA ALA A 118 -4.59 10.07 -3.96
C ALA A 118 -5.72 11.12 -3.95
N GLY A 119 -6.49 11.20 -5.04
CA GLY A 119 -7.64 12.08 -5.11
C GLY A 119 -8.76 11.68 -4.14
N GLN A 120 -8.99 10.38 -3.99
CA GLN A 120 -10.00 9.86 -3.07
C GLN A 120 -9.73 10.24 -1.62
N ILE A 121 -8.48 10.12 -1.18
CA ILE A 121 -8.11 10.44 0.20
C ILE A 121 -7.78 11.92 0.40
N LYS A 122 -7.89 12.72 -0.66
CA LYS A 122 -7.69 14.18 -0.62
C LYS A 122 -6.34 14.55 -0.03
N ILE A 123 -5.29 13.96 -0.57
CA ILE A 123 -3.94 14.20 -0.09
C ILE A 123 -3.51 15.63 -0.41
N HIS A 124 -2.81 16.29 0.53
CA HIS A 124 -2.37 17.68 0.36
C HIS A 124 -0.96 17.79 -0.24
N SER A 125 -0.20 16.71 -0.21
CA SER A 125 1.15 16.67 -0.77
C SER A 125 1.10 16.70 -2.30
N ASP A 126 2.19 17.13 -2.92
CA ASP A 126 2.37 16.96 -4.36
C ASP A 126 2.56 15.47 -4.67
N VAL A 127 1.87 14.99 -5.68
CA VAL A 127 2.00 13.60 -6.13
C VAL A 127 2.47 13.62 -7.59
N ARG A 128 3.66 13.09 -7.83
CA ARG A 128 4.22 12.97 -9.17
C ARG A 128 4.24 11.52 -9.61
N LEU A 129 3.76 11.28 -10.81
CA LEU A 129 3.63 9.94 -11.36
C LEU A 129 4.49 9.90 -12.63
N LEU A 130 5.55 9.10 -12.57
CA LEU A 130 6.54 9.09 -13.64
C LEU A 130 6.59 7.71 -14.30
N PHE A 131 6.28 7.69 -15.59
CA PHE A 131 6.36 6.49 -16.40
C PHE A 131 7.82 6.10 -16.56
N LYS A 132 8.17 4.88 -16.15
CA LYS A 132 9.54 4.38 -16.21
C LYS A 132 9.63 3.27 -17.23
N ARG A 133 10.48 3.45 -18.23
CA ARG A 133 10.79 2.38 -19.19
C ARG A 133 11.94 1.54 -18.66
N ASN A 134 11.81 0.23 -18.82
CA ASN A 134 12.91 -0.70 -18.63
C ASN A 134 13.59 -0.88 -19.98
N ASP A 135 14.60 -0.11 -20.24
CA ASP A 135 15.40 -0.28 -21.44
C ASP A 135 16.55 -1.25 -21.18
#